data_0d8d26533a02c13b6de2513590fd8436
#
_entry.id   0d8d26533a02c13b6de2513590fd8436
#
_cell.length_a   1.000
_cell.length_b   1.000
_cell.length_c   1.000
_cell.angle_alpha   90.00
_cell.angle_beta   90.00
_cell.angle_gamma   90.00
#
_symmetry.space_group_name_H-M   'P 1'
#
loop_
_entity.id
_entity.type
_entity.pdbx_description
1 polymer ?
#
loop_
_entity_poly.entity_id
_entity_poly.type
_entity_poly.pdbx_seq_one_letter_code
_entity_poly.pdbx_strand_id
1 'polypeptide(L)'
;MSSTDKEISASEHFDNSISASTVDQVSELGPAGLSGAQVALLALILGGLLGIAGLTSLCLMVWFSHQRFGVDRSAKHGISVKDTSRMGGVAIALFLVIVWLGTAVYPALSGETKPDISWGPSFLVPAALLACVGFLDDLGVPLTPVTRLLITTLILTVGFFLVPAWMPNQLFELIGGTSLGFEVGLLIVSVFTCVGFINAGNMADGANGLFSGICLAFFVSAWFLTTDNFYFTISLGLLSFFLINVLTGRIIMGDFGAYGLSALIALVGFDIFDQGLVGLGFLATLLSYPCVEIIRIFLVRIGKGESPFRADNQHSHNLLNEYFSNLVKSKTLANSLTGVSIAAFSVMPAVVILFQKGQLNEMLCGLVFGVQCLVFVLVHTVTNAFKSKHQDAFTR
;
A
#
# COMPACT_ATOMS: atom_id res chain seq x y z
N MET A 1 -23.03 -63.09 37.79
CA MET A 1 -23.26 -61.78 38.42
C MET A 1 -21.96 -61.37 39.04
N SER A 2 -21.25 -60.43 38.68
CA SER A 2 -21.21 -59.37 37.68
C SER A 2 -19.94 -58.64 38.03
N SER A 3 -19.00 -58.62 37.14
CA SER A 3 -17.71 -57.91 37.27
C SER A 3 -17.57 -56.93 36.13
N THR A 4 -18.27 -55.78 36.22
CA THR A 4 -18.22 -54.73 35.21
C THR A 4 -18.53 -53.34 35.79
N ASP A 5 -18.01 -52.95 36.94
CA ASP A 5 -18.25 -51.59 37.47
C ASP A 5 -17.00 -50.96 38.17
N LYS A 6 -15.82 -51.11 37.61
CA LYS A 6 -14.63 -50.47 38.20
C LYS A 6 -13.62 -49.83 37.23
N GLU A 7 -13.95 -49.60 35.96
CA GLU A 7 -13.02 -48.99 34.98
C GLU A 7 -13.46 -47.63 34.38
N ILE A 8 -14.50 -46.97 34.88
CA ILE A 8 -14.96 -45.66 34.34
C ILE A 8 -14.63 -44.45 35.23
N SER A 9 -13.86 -44.62 36.32
CA SER A 9 -13.60 -43.51 37.24
C SER A 9 -12.16 -42.93 37.21
N ALA A 10 -11.31 -43.41 36.32
CA ALA A 10 -9.90 -42.95 36.25
C ALA A 10 -9.51 -42.13 35.00
N SER A 11 -10.42 -42.00 34.03
CA SER A 11 -10.16 -41.24 32.77
C SER A 11 -10.71 -39.81 32.76
N GLU A 12 -11.59 -39.43 33.68
CA GLU A 12 -12.17 -38.06 33.70
C GLU A 12 -11.38 -37.04 34.58
N HIS A 13 -10.37 -37.46 35.34
CA HIS A 13 -9.60 -36.52 36.18
C HIS A 13 -8.28 -36.05 35.60
N PHE A 14 -7.90 -36.52 34.38
CA PHE A 14 -6.60 -36.12 33.79
C PHE A 14 -6.79 -35.11 32.65
N ASP A 15 -8.00 -34.84 32.18
CA ASP A 15 -8.22 -33.96 31.01
C ASP A 15 -8.66 -32.53 31.37
N ASN A 16 -9.03 -32.24 32.62
CA ASN A 16 -9.51 -30.91 33.03
C ASN A 16 -8.47 -29.99 33.65
N SER A 17 -7.20 -30.43 33.85
CA SER A 17 -6.16 -29.59 34.44
C SER A 17 -5.22 -28.95 33.39
N ILE A 18 -5.28 -29.40 32.12
CA ILE A 18 -4.46 -28.86 31.02
C ILE A 18 -5.22 -27.79 30.22
N SER A 19 -6.56 -27.74 30.29
CA SER A 19 -7.35 -26.81 29.50
C SER A 19 -7.52 -25.42 30.10
N ALA A 20 -7.43 -25.26 31.43
CA ALA A 20 -7.66 -23.96 32.07
C ALA A 20 -6.41 -23.05 32.04
N SER A 21 -5.21 -23.61 32.20
CA SER A 21 -3.96 -22.80 32.19
C SER A 21 -3.48 -22.42 30.78
N THR A 22 -3.88 -23.16 29.76
CA THR A 22 -3.57 -22.82 28.35
C THR A 22 -4.58 -21.84 27.74
N VAL A 23 -5.82 -21.83 28.21
CA VAL A 23 -6.85 -20.89 27.73
C VAL A 23 -6.63 -19.50 28.31
N ASP A 24 -6.17 -19.36 29.55
CA ASP A 24 -5.87 -18.04 30.16
C ASP A 24 -4.58 -17.43 29.63
N GLN A 25 -3.61 -18.20 29.14
CA GLN A 25 -2.41 -17.66 28.46
C GLN A 25 -2.65 -17.23 27.01
N VAL A 26 -3.72 -17.72 26.36
CA VAL A 26 -4.07 -17.32 24.97
C VAL A 26 -4.95 -16.07 24.93
N SER A 27 -5.63 -15.71 26.03
CA SER A 27 -6.48 -14.53 26.09
C SER A 27 -5.75 -13.19 26.36
N GLU A 28 -4.47 -13.22 26.73
CA GLU A 28 -3.64 -12.01 26.95
C GLU A 28 -2.77 -11.59 25.75
N LEU A 29 -2.74 -12.34 24.65
CA LEU A 29 -2.06 -11.94 23.42
C LEU A 29 -2.98 -11.07 22.55
N GLY A 30 -3.23 -9.84 23.03
CA GLY A 30 -3.54 -8.74 22.12
C GLY A 30 -2.41 -8.60 21.08
N PRO A 31 -2.60 -7.91 19.95
CA PRO A 31 -1.54 -7.73 18.95
C PRO A 31 -0.29 -7.25 19.70
N ALA A 32 0.76 -8.07 19.69
CA ALA A 32 1.93 -7.83 20.50
C ALA A 32 2.57 -6.52 20.00
N GLY A 33 2.28 -5.41 20.67
CA GLY A 33 2.74 -4.06 20.33
C GLY A 33 4.27 -4.00 20.13
N LEU A 34 4.75 -2.86 19.67
CA LEU A 34 6.19 -2.58 19.55
C LEU A 34 6.85 -2.73 20.93
N SER A 35 7.98 -3.43 20.99
CA SER A 35 8.76 -3.48 22.23
C SER A 35 9.31 -2.09 22.58
N GLY A 36 9.52 -1.81 23.88
CA GLY A 36 10.06 -0.53 24.31
C GLY A 36 11.39 -0.17 23.63
N ALA A 37 12.26 -1.15 23.36
CA ALA A 37 13.50 -0.95 22.63
C ALA A 37 13.27 -0.55 21.16
N GLN A 38 12.29 -1.14 20.48
CA GLN A 38 11.91 -0.75 19.12
C GLN A 38 11.34 0.66 19.09
N VAL A 39 10.49 1.03 20.04
CA VAL A 39 9.94 2.39 20.14
C VAL A 39 11.05 3.39 20.39
N ALA A 40 11.98 3.11 21.32
CA ALA A 40 13.10 4.01 21.60
C ALA A 40 14.02 4.20 20.38
N LEU A 41 14.35 3.13 19.66
CA LEU A 41 15.14 3.21 18.43
C LEU A 41 14.45 4.04 17.34
N LEU A 42 13.16 3.79 17.12
CA LEU A 42 12.37 4.55 16.15
C LEU A 42 12.23 6.01 16.57
N ALA A 43 12.06 6.31 17.86
CA ALA A 43 12.01 7.68 18.36
C ALA A 43 13.34 8.42 18.12
N LEU A 44 14.46 7.73 18.31
CA LEU A 44 15.79 8.31 18.02
C LEU A 44 15.94 8.59 16.52
N ILE A 45 15.58 7.64 15.66
CA ILE A 45 15.70 7.79 14.21
C ILE A 45 14.74 8.87 13.69
N LEU A 46 13.46 8.75 14.02
CA LEU A 46 12.43 9.65 13.48
C LEU A 46 12.52 11.04 14.11
N GLY A 47 12.82 11.14 15.42
CA GLY A 47 13.04 12.41 16.09
C GLY A 47 14.30 13.11 15.61
N GLY A 48 15.38 12.36 15.35
CA GLY A 48 16.64 12.90 14.80
C GLY A 48 16.52 13.35 13.34
N LEU A 49 15.77 12.60 12.51
CA LEU A 49 15.61 12.93 11.09
C LEU A 49 14.50 13.94 10.81
N LEU A 50 13.36 13.83 11.50
CA LEU A 50 12.11 14.53 11.18
C LEU A 50 11.62 15.43 12.33
N GLY A 51 12.37 15.52 13.42
CA GLY A 51 12.02 16.35 14.58
C GLY A 51 10.65 16.01 15.16
N ILE A 52 9.88 17.04 15.54
CA ILE A 52 8.55 16.90 16.17
C ILE A 52 7.58 16.15 15.24
N ALA A 53 7.63 16.37 13.93
CA ALA A 53 6.77 15.70 12.97
C ALA A 53 7.00 14.17 12.99
N GLY A 54 8.26 13.74 13.02
CA GLY A 54 8.61 12.32 13.13
C GLY A 54 8.15 11.70 14.45
N LEU A 55 8.30 12.41 15.57
CA LEU A 55 7.82 11.94 16.87
C LEU A 55 6.30 11.84 16.91
N THR A 56 5.59 12.82 16.37
CA THR A 56 4.12 12.79 16.27
C THR A 56 3.65 11.60 15.44
N SER A 57 4.25 11.39 14.28
CA SER A 57 3.94 10.24 13.44
C SER A 57 4.24 8.92 14.15
N LEU A 58 5.38 8.80 14.83
CA LEU A 58 5.71 7.61 15.62
C LEU A 58 4.67 7.34 16.72
N CYS A 59 4.27 8.35 17.49
CA CYS A 59 3.26 8.19 18.53
C CYS A 59 1.94 7.65 17.96
N LEU A 60 1.49 8.18 16.83
CA LEU A 60 0.29 7.70 16.15
C LEU A 60 0.43 6.24 15.70
N MET A 61 1.54 5.89 15.05
CA MET A 61 1.81 4.53 14.58
C MET A 61 1.87 3.53 15.74
N VAL A 62 2.55 3.89 16.83
CA VAL A 62 2.62 3.06 18.04
C VAL A 62 1.23 2.90 18.64
N TRP A 63 0.47 3.98 18.77
CA TRP A 63 -0.88 3.92 19.31
C TRP A 63 -1.79 3.02 18.48
N PHE A 64 -1.81 3.19 17.16
CA PHE A 64 -2.62 2.37 16.27
C PHE A 64 -2.14 0.91 16.21
N SER A 65 -0.85 0.63 16.38
CA SER A 65 -0.34 -0.75 16.41
C SER A 65 -0.82 -1.55 17.62
N HIS A 66 -1.32 -0.87 18.67
CA HIS A 66 -1.86 -1.50 19.89
C HIS A 66 -3.39 -1.60 19.89
N GLN A 67 -4.08 -1.02 18.91
CA GLN A 67 -5.55 -1.09 18.85
C GLN A 67 -6.02 -2.50 18.47
N ARG A 68 -7.15 -2.90 19.04
CA ARG A 68 -7.76 -4.23 18.78
C ARG A 68 -8.72 -4.23 17.57
N PHE A 69 -9.13 -3.08 17.06
CA PHE A 69 -9.95 -2.96 15.86
C PHE A 69 -9.06 -2.87 14.60
N GLY A 70 -9.58 -3.34 13.47
CA GLY A 70 -8.82 -3.36 12.21
C GLY A 70 -7.58 -4.27 12.28
N VAL A 71 -7.67 -5.41 12.98
CA VAL A 71 -6.58 -6.36 13.10
C VAL A 71 -6.72 -7.44 12.04
N ASP A 72 -5.70 -7.58 11.20
CA ASP A 72 -5.58 -8.72 10.31
C ASP A 72 -5.03 -9.93 11.07
N ARG A 73 -5.85 -10.95 11.20
CA ARG A 73 -5.43 -12.20 11.86
C ARG A 73 -4.59 -13.02 10.90
N SER A 74 -3.37 -13.35 11.32
CA SER A 74 -2.37 -14.10 10.54
C SER A 74 -2.86 -15.42 9.92
N ALA A 75 -4.02 -15.92 10.33
CA ALA A 75 -4.60 -17.17 9.85
C ALA A 75 -5.49 -17.02 8.59
N LYS A 76 -5.83 -15.78 8.16
CA LYS A 76 -6.87 -15.62 7.15
C LYS A 76 -6.37 -15.42 5.71
N HIS A 77 -5.47 -14.52 5.46
CA HIS A 77 -4.94 -14.22 4.11
C HIS A 77 -3.62 -13.46 4.21
N GLY A 78 -2.64 -13.77 3.34
CA GLY A 78 -1.43 -12.99 3.14
C GLY A 78 -0.17 -13.57 3.80
N ILE A 79 0.93 -12.81 3.71
CA ILE A 79 2.29 -13.18 4.16
C ILE A 79 2.49 -12.87 5.65
N SER A 80 1.58 -12.16 6.26
CA SER A 80 1.70 -11.72 7.65
C SER A 80 1.74 -12.90 8.62
N VAL A 81 2.75 -12.92 9.47
CA VAL A 81 3.02 -13.99 10.45
C VAL A 81 2.41 -13.72 11.82
N LYS A 82 2.09 -12.46 12.08
CA LYS A 82 1.56 -11.95 13.34
C LYS A 82 0.29 -11.18 13.07
N ASP A 83 -0.56 -11.08 14.06
CA ASP A 83 -1.68 -10.17 14.01
C ASP A 83 -1.15 -8.75 13.78
N THR A 84 -1.57 -8.14 12.68
CA THR A 84 -1.10 -6.81 12.25
C THR A 84 -2.24 -5.82 12.26
N SER A 85 -1.95 -4.58 12.64
CA SER A 85 -2.93 -3.49 12.55
C SER A 85 -3.03 -3.01 11.11
N ARG A 86 -4.25 -2.87 10.57
CA ARG A 86 -4.56 -2.28 9.25
C ARG A 86 -4.71 -0.76 9.29
N MET A 87 -4.34 -0.12 10.41
CA MET A 87 -4.60 1.31 10.63
C MET A 87 -3.44 2.22 10.18
N GLY A 88 -2.50 1.74 9.39
CA GLY A 88 -1.37 2.54 8.92
C GLY A 88 -1.78 3.75 8.09
N GLY A 89 -2.70 3.56 7.15
CA GLY A 89 -3.25 4.65 6.34
C GLY A 89 -4.00 5.69 7.17
N VAL A 90 -4.78 5.23 8.17
CA VAL A 90 -5.48 6.11 9.11
C VAL A 90 -4.49 6.94 9.93
N ALA A 91 -3.38 6.33 10.39
CA ALA A 91 -2.34 7.03 11.12
C ALA A 91 -1.66 8.11 10.26
N ILE A 92 -1.40 7.84 8.97
CA ILE A 92 -0.86 8.84 8.03
C ILE A 92 -1.87 9.98 7.84
N ALA A 93 -3.15 9.68 7.60
CA ALA A 93 -4.17 10.69 7.42
C ALA A 93 -4.32 11.58 8.66
N LEU A 94 -4.32 11.00 9.86
CA LEU A 94 -4.39 11.73 11.11
C LEU A 94 -3.14 12.61 11.32
N PHE A 95 -1.94 12.10 10.96
CA PHE A 95 -0.72 12.89 10.95
C PHE A 95 -0.86 14.13 10.06
N LEU A 96 -1.38 13.97 8.83
CA LEU A 96 -1.61 15.09 7.91
C LEU A 96 -2.59 16.12 8.50
N VAL A 97 -3.68 15.66 9.13
CA VAL A 97 -4.65 16.54 9.80
C VAL A 97 -4.01 17.31 10.95
N ILE A 98 -3.16 16.66 11.78
CA ILE A 98 -2.47 17.31 12.91
C ILE A 98 -1.50 18.38 12.39
N VAL A 99 -0.72 18.08 11.35
CA VAL A 99 0.19 19.06 10.75
C VAL A 99 -0.62 20.24 10.19
N TRP A 100 -1.72 19.95 9.52
CA TRP A 100 -2.63 20.97 9.02
C TRP A 100 -3.19 21.88 10.13
N LEU A 101 -3.75 21.32 11.16
CA LEU A 101 -4.24 22.10 12.29
C LEU A 101 -3.14 22.94 12.93
N GLY A 102 -1.92 22.37 13.05
CA GLY A 102 -0.76 23.10 13.56
C GLY A 102 -0.43 24.33 12.73
N THR A 103 -0.38 24.18 11.40
CA THR A 103 -0.09 25.29 10.48
C THR A 103 -1.24 26.31 10.37
N ALA A 104 -2.48 25.89 10.61
CA ALA A 104 -3.63 26.80 10.63
C ALA A 104 -3.73 27.61 11.96
N VAL A 105 -3.38 26.97 13.08
CA VAL A 105 -3.51 27.55 14.43
C VAL A 105 -2.29 28.38 14.82
N TYR A 106 -1.08 27.97 14.47
CA TYR A 106 0.16 28.66 14.87
C TYR A 106 0.20 30.15 14.48
N PRO A 107 -0.15 30.57 13.24
CA PRO A 107 -0.18 31.98 12.88
C PRO A 107 -1.21 32.78 13.67
N ALA A 108 -2.34 32.15 14.00
CA ALA A 108 -3.38 32.81 14.81
C ALA A 108 -2.94 33.08 16.27
N LEU A 109 -2.01 32.24 16.79
CA LEU A 109 -1.47 32.38 18.14
C LEU A 109 -0.22 33.27 18.18
N SER A 110 0.66 33.21 17.15
CA SER A 110 1.92 33.95 17.10
C SER A 110 1.81 35.35 16.54
N GLY A 111 0.68 35.69 15.88
CA GLY A 111 0.52 36.96 15.17
C GLY A 111 1.32 37.04 13.88
N GLU A 112 1.91 35.96 13.44
CA GLU A 112 2.67 35.89 12.19
C GLU A 112 1.75 35.77 10.96
N THR A 113 2.25 36.13 9.79
CA THR A 113 1.51 35.91 8.54
C THR A 113 1.36 34.41 8.30
N LYS A 114 0.16 33.98 7.89
CA LYS A 114 -0.08 32.57 7.55
C LYS A 114 0.98 32.11 6.55
N PRO A 115 1.71 31.01 6.82
CA PRO A 115 2.55 30.42 5.80
C PRO A 115 1.65 30.09 4.59
N ASP A 116 2.14 30.38 3.41
CA ASP A 116 1.44 30.07 2.14
C ASP A 116 1.53 28.55 1.90
N ILE A 117 0.81 27.81 2.73
CA ILE A 117 0.68 26.36 2.57
C ILE A 117 -0.58 26.16 1.76
N SER A 118 -0.40 25.94 0.48
CA SER A 118 -1.49 25.45 -0.34
C SER A 118 -1.91 24.08 0.22
N TRP A 119 -3.15 23.99 0.64
CA TRP A 119 -3.71 22.80 1.31
C TRP A 119 -4.15 21.78 0.30
N GLY A 120 -3.17 21.19 -0.35
CA GLY A 120 -3.34 20.06 -1.20
C GLY A 120 -4.25 20.30 -2.40
N PRO A 121 -4.10 19.53 -3.39
CA PRO A 121 -4.88 19.63 -4.60
C PRO A 121 -6.37 19.35 -4.34
N SER A 122 -7.23 19.95 -5.12
CA SER A 122 -8.70 19.82 -5.02
C SER A 122 -9.17 18.35 -5.07
N PHE A 123 -8.37 17.46 -5.62
CA PHE A 123 -8.62 16.01 -5.70
C PHE A 123 -8.38 15.24 -4.37
N LEU A 124 -8.05 15.92 -3.27
CA LEU A 124 -8.08 15.30 -1.93
C LEU A 124 -9.48 14.81 -1.56
N VAL A 125 -10.54 15.48 -2.03
CA VAL A 125 -11.91 15.07 -1.74
C VAL A 125 -12.22 13.68 -2.30
N PRO A 126 -12.05 13.39 -3.60
CA PRO A 126 -12.28 12.04 -4.12
C PRO A 126 -11.32 11.02 -3.50
N ALA A 127 -10.07 11.37 -3.24
CA ALA A 127 -9.14 10.46 -2.56
C ALA A 127 -9.59 10.10 -1.14
N ALA A 128 -10.11 11.06 -0.36
CA ALA A 128 -10.67 10.82 0.96
C ALA A 128 -11.93 9.96 0.91
N LEU A 129 -12.83 10.20 -0.05
CA LEU A 129 -14.02 9.37 -0.25
C LEU A 129 -13.64 7.91 -0.57
N LEU A 130 -12.64 7.71 -1.41
CA LEU A 130 -12.12 6.38 -1.75
C LEU A 130 -11.42 5.71 -0.57
N ALA A 131 -10.67 6.47 0.24
CA ALA A 131 -10.12 5.98 1.50
C ALA A 131 -11.24 5.51 2.46
N CYS A 132 -12.36 6.24 2.54
CA CYS A 132 -13.52 5.82 3.34
C CYS A 132 -14.13 4.50 2.83
N VAL A 133 -14.17 4.26 1.52
CA VAL A 133 -14.59 2.96 0.96
C VAL A 133 -13.68 1.83 1.46
N GLY A 134 -12.36 2.02 1.40
CA GLY A 134 -11.40 1.06 1.97
C GLY A 134 -11.54 0.88 3.48
N PHE A 135 -11.86 1.96 4.21
CA PHE A 135 -12.04 1.91 5.66
C PHE A 135 -13.21 1.01 6.08
N LEU A 136 -14.29 0.99 5.30
CA LEU A 136 -15.40 0.08 5.57
C LEU A 136 -14.95 -1.39 5.55
N ASP A 137 -14.05 -1.74 4.64
CA ASP A 137 -13.49 -3.11 4.57
C ASP A 137 -12.58 -3.40 5.78
N ASP A 138 -11.73 -2.45 6.18
CA ASP A 138 -10.87 -2.56 7.37
C ASP A 138 -11.67 -2.70 8.67
N LEU A 139 -12.88 -2.12 8.73
CA LEU A 139 -13.83 -2.29 9.83
C LEU A 139 -14.62 -3.60 9.78
N GLY A 140 -14.44 -4.41 8.73
CA GLY A 140 -15.10 -5.70 8.56
C GLY A 140 -16.52 -5.60 8.00
N VAL A 141 -16.90 -4.47 7.40
CA VAL A 141 -18.14 -4.36 6.61
C VAL A 141 -17.97 -5.12 5.30
N PRO A 142 -18.76 -6.17 5.05
CA PRO A 142 -18.53 -7.06 3.90
C PRO A 142 -18.95 -6.37 2.58
N LEU A 143 -18.02 -5.69 1.94
CA LEU A 143 -18.21 -5.16 0.60
C LEU A 143 -17.74 -6.21 -0.44
N THR A 144 -18.60 -6.56 -1.38
CA THR A 144 -18.18 -7.44 -2.46
C THR A 144 -17.18 -6.72 -3.39
N PRO A 145 -16.26 -7.45 -4.06
CA PRO A 145 -15.33 -6.82 -5.02
C PRO A 145 -16.04 -5.99 -6.10
N VAL A 146 -17.20 -6.45 -6.56
CA VAL A 146 -18.03 -5.73 -7.55
C VAL A 146 -18.59 -4.43 -6.96
N THR A 147 -19.10 -4.48 -5.72
CA THR A 147 -19.62 -3.26 -5.05
C THR A 147 -18.53 -2.22 -4.88
N ARG A 148 -17.34 -2.63 -4.44
CA ARG A 148 -16.16 -1.74 -4.32
C ARG A 148 -15.80 -1.11 -5.67
N LEU A 149 -15.74 -1.92 -6.71
CA LEU A 149 -15.46 -1.46 -8.07
C LEU A 149 -16.48 -0.43 -8.54
N LEU A 150 -17.79 -0.69 -8.36
CA LEU A 150 -18.86 0.21 -8.77
C LEU A 150 -18.82 1.55 -8.02
N ILE A 151 -18.63 1.52 -6.70
CA ILE A 151 -18.54 2.74 -5.88
C ILE A 151 -17.31 3.56 -6.30
N THR A 152 -16.14 2.92 -6.46
CA THR A 152 -14.91 3.57 -6.90
C THR A 152 -15.09 4.22 -8.27
N THR A 153 -15.68 3.49 -9.24
CA THR A 153 -15.98 3.99 -10.58
C THR A 153 -16.92 5.18 -10.51
N LEU A 154 -18.00 5.12 -9.71
CA LEU A 154 -18.95 6.20 -9.56
C LEU A 154 -18.31 7.46 -8.99
N ILE A 155 -17.53 7.35 -7.90
CA ILE A 155 -16.86 8.51 -7.26
C ILE A 155 -15.94 9.20 -8.28
N LEU A 156 -15.13 8.45 -9.02
CA LEU A 156 -14.19 8.99 -10.00
C LEU A 156 -14.93 9.60 -11.21
N THR A 157 -15.95 8.91 -11.73
CA THR A 157 -16.74 9.43 -12.86
C THR A 157 -17.41 10.75 -12.50
N VAL A 158 -18.04 10.84 -11.31
CA VAL A 158 -18.64 12.09 -10.82
C VAL A 158 -17.56 13.15 -10.61
N GLY A 159 -16.41 12.80 -10.01
CA GLY A 159 -15.31 13.72 -9.79
C GLY A 159 -14.79 14.33 -11.10
N PHE A 160 -14.47 13.52 -12.09
CA PHE A 160 -14.01 14.00 -13.41
C PHE A 160 -15.09 14.76 -14.19
N PHE A 161 -16.35 14.37 -14.04
CA PHE A 161 -17.45 15.11 -14.67
C PHE A 161 -17.64 16.52 -14.07
N LEU A 162 -17.50 16.63 -12.73
CA LEU A 162 -17.61 17.92 -12.03
C LEU A 162 -16.36 18.80 -12.21
N VAL A 163 -15.19 18.18 -12.32
CA VAL A 163 -13.90 18.89 -12.45
C VAL A 163 -13.07 18.25 -13.57
N PRO A 164 -13.37 18.57 -14.83
CA PRO A 164 -12.66 18.01 -16.00
C PRO A 164 -11.14 18.28 -15.98
N ALA A 165 -10.70 19.34 -15.28
CA ALA A 165 -9.29 19.67 -15.11
C ALA A 165 -8.46 18.60 -14.38
N TRP A 166 -9.07 17.61 -13.73
CA TRP A 166 -8.35 16.49 -13.13
C TRP A 166 -7.99 15.38 -14.14
N MET A 167 -8.55 15.41 -15.33
CA MET A 167 -8.19 14.47 -16.39
C MET A 167 -6.86 14.87 -17.04
N PRO A 168 -6.07 13.92 -17.58
CA PRO A 168 -4.79 14.22 -18.24
C PRO A 168 -5.02 14.83 -19.64
N ASN A 169 -5.35 16.11 -19.69
CA ASN A 169 -5.79 16.84 -20.91
C ASN A 169 -4.69 16.92 -21.98
N GLN A 170 -3.41 16.90 -21.60
CA GLN A 170 -2.29 16.82 -22.57
C GLN A 170 -2.38 15.59 -23.49
N LEU A 171 -3.09 14.51 -23.11
CA LEU A 171 -3.32 13.40 -24.01
C LEU A 171 -4.12 13.81 -25.25
N PHE A 172 -4.99 14.83 -25.16
CA PHE A 172 -5.69 15.38 -26.33
C PHE A 172 -4.71 15.99 -27.33
N GLU A 173 -3.76 16.77 -26.84
CA GLU A 173 -2.74 17.41 -27.70
C GLU A 173 -1.89 16.37 -28.43
N LEU A 174 -1.54 15.29 -27.74
CA LEU A 174 -0.74 14.19 -28.30
C LEU A 174 -1.51 13.41 -29.39
N ILE A 175 -2.85 13.28 -29.27
CA ILE A 175 -3.67 12.47 -30.19
C ILE A 175 -4.31 13.35 -31.27
N GLY A 176 -4.29 14.69 -31.11
CA GLY A 176 -4.78 15.66 -32.11
C GLY A 176 -6.30 15.72 -32.22
N GLY A 177 -7.05 15.46 -31.14
CA GLY A 177 -8.51 15.41 -31.15
C GLY A 177 -9.19 16.46 -30.28
N THR A 178 -10.21 17.15 -30.82
CA THR A 178 -11.02 18.18 -30.12
C THR A 178 -12.53 17.90 -30.19
N SER A 179 -12.93 16.67 -30.48
CA SER A 179 -14.36 16.32 -30.62
C SER A 179 -14.93 15.79 -29.30
N LEU A 180 -16.25 15.89 -29.12
CA LEU A 180 -17.00 15.33 -27.99
C LEU A 180 -16.68 13.82 -27.75
N GLY A 181 -16.41 13.08 -28.82
CA GLY A 181 -16.02 11.68 -28.73
C GLY A 181 -14.68 11.48 -28.02
N PHE A 182 -13.74 12.42 -28.15
CA PHE A 182 -12.47 12.41 -27.45
C PHE A 182 -12.63 12.75 -25.97
N GLU A 183 -13.48 13.70 -25.58
CA GLU A 183 -13.75 14.02 -24.18
C GLU A 183 -14.34 12.82 -23.43
N VAL A 184 -15.32 12.15 -24.04
CA VAL A 184 -15.88 10.90 -23.47
C VAL A 184 -14.82 9.80 -23.43
N GLY A 185 -13.99 9.67 -24.46
CA GLY A 185 -12.88 8.72 -24.49
C GLY A 185 -11.86 8.99 -23.35
N LEU A 186 -11.48 10.26 -23.15
CA LEU A 186 -10.57 10.66 -22.08
C LEU A 186 -11.18 10.36 -20.70
N LEU A 187 -12.46 10.68 -20.48
CA LEU A 187 -13.16 10.34 -19.24
C LEU A 187 -13.09 8.83 -18.97
N ILE A 188 -13.40 7.99 -19.96
CA ILE A 188 -13.37 6.53 -19.83
C ILE A 188 -11.95 6.05 -19.49
N VAL A 189 -10.94 6.52 -20.20
CA VAL A 189 -9.53 6.15 -19.97
C VAL A 189 -9.07 6.61 -18.60
N SER A 190 -9.40 7.82 -18.18
CA SER A 190 -9.05 8.37 -16.87
C SER A 190 -9.66 7.56 -15.73
N VAL A 191 -10.96 7.29 -15.81
CA VAL A 191 -11.66 6.45 -14.81
C VAL A 191 -11.06 5.03 -14.78
N PHE A 192 -10.87 4.41 -15.94
CA PHE A 192 -10.31 3.07 -16.05
C PHE A 192 -8.90 2.99 -15.46
N THR A 193 -8.05 3.97 -15.77
CA THR A 193 -6.67 4.04 -15.23
C THR A 193 -6.66 4.22 -13.71
N CYS A 194 -7.46 5.15 -13.18
CA CYS A 194 -7.55 5.36 -11.74
C CYS A 194 -8.10 4.14 -11.00
N VAL A 195 -9.21 3.57 -11.48
CA VAL A 195 -9.81 2.35 -10.90
C VAL A 195 -8.83 1.19 -10.95
N GLY A 196 -8.16 0.99 -12.08
CA GLY A 196 -7.14 -0.04 -12.25
C GLY A 196 -5.98 0.17 -11.27
N PHE A 197 -5.47 1.40 -11.16
CA PHE A 197 -4.35 1.69 -10.26
C PHE A 197 -4.72 1.57 -8.78
N ILE A 198 -5.93 1.95 -8.36
CA ILE A 198 -6.42 1.76 -6.99
C ILE A 198 -6.44 0.27 -6.63
N ASN A 199 -6.93 -0.58 -7.51
CA ASN A 199 -6.90 -2.02 -7.30
C ASN A 199 -5.45 -2.57 -7.29
N ALA A 200 -4.58 -2.07 -8.17
CA ALA A 200 -3.17 -2.44 -8.23
C ALA A 200 -2.42 -2.08 -6.95
N GLY A 201 -2.64 -0.88 -6.41
CA GLY A 201 -2.06 -0.42 -5.15
C GLY A 201 -2.54 -1.23 -3.96
N ASN A 202 -3.84 -1.54 -3.89
CA ASN A 202 -4.38 -2.41 -2.86
C ASN A 202 -3.78 -3.82 -2.91
N MET A 203 -3.54 -4.35 -4.11
CA MET A 203 -2.84 -5.63 -4.28
C MET A 203 -1.35 -5.55 -3.89
N ALA A 204 -0.71 -4.39 -4.09
CA ALA A 204 0.70 -4.18 -3.75
C ALA A 204 0.94 -4.01 -2.23
N ASP A 205 -0.09 -3.72 -1.43
CA ASP A 205 0.03 -3.63 0.05
C ASP A 205 0.16 -5.02 0.73
N GLY A 206 0.66 -6.01 0.00
CA GLY A 206 0.83 -7.39 0.49
C GLY A 206 2.16 -7.68 1.19
N ALA A 207 3.20 -6.85 1.02
CA ALA A 207 4.52 -7.07 1.59
C ALA A 207 5.07 -5.80 2.27
N ASN A 208 5.80 -5.98 3.38
CA ASN A 208 6.33 -4.87 4.16
C ASN A 208 7.26 -3.98 3.32
N GLY A 209 6.96 -2.70 3.26
CA GLY A 209 7.75 -1.72 2.52
C GLY A 209 7.47 -1.67 1.01
N LEU A 210 6.66 -2.57 0.46
CA LEU A 210 6.40 -2.60 -0.98
C LEU A 210 5.59 -1.38 -1.43
N PHE A 211 4.32 -1.32 -1.07
CA PHE A 211 3.45 -0.22 -1.50
C PHE A 211 3.86 1.11 -0.86
N SER A 212 4.20 1.11 0.43
CA SER A 212 4.66 2.31 1.13
C SER A 212 5.97 2.88 0.55
N GLY A 213 6.89 2.04 0.09
CA GLY A 213 8.12 2.48 -0.58
C GLY A 213 7.84 3.12 -1.94
N ILE A 214 6.90 2.58 -2.71
CA ILE A 214 6.46 3.16 -3.99
C ILE A 214 5.77 4.50 -3.75
N CYS A 215 4.84 4.58 -2.78
CA CYS A 215 4.17 5.84 -2.42
C CYS A 215 5.17 6.91 -1.97
N LEU A 216 6.12 6.54 -1.11
CA LEU A 216 7.16 7.45 -0.63
C LEU A 216 7.99 8.02 -1.79
N ALA A 217 8.47 7.16 -2.69
CA ALA A 217 9.25 7.59 -3.85
C ALA A 217 8.43 8.49 -4.79
N PHE A 218 7.15 8.18 -4.99
CA PHE A 218 6.25 8.99 -5.80
C PHE A 218 6.07 10.40 -5.22
N PHE A 219 5.72 10.53 -3.93
CA PHE A 219 5.48 11.84 -3.33
C PHE A 219 6.78 12.65 -3.13
N VAL A 220 7.92 12.00 -2.87
CA VAL A 220 9.23 12.68 -2.89
C VAL A 220 9.53 13.21 -4.29
N SER A 221 9.25 12.45 -5.35
CA SER A 221 9.42 12.90 -6.73
C SER A 221 8.48 14.07 -7.07
N ALA A 222 7.20 13.98 -6.67
CA ALA A 222 6.23 15.04 -6.86
C ALA A 222 6.65 16.32 -6.12
N TRP A 223 7.13 16.21 -4.88
CA TRP A 223 7.70 17.34 -4.15
C TRP A 223 8.90 17.96 -4.86
N PHE A 224 9.83 17.14 -5.33
CA PHE A 224 11.02 17.61 -6.03
C PHE A 224 10.66 18.36 -7.33
N LEU A 225 9.62 17.93 -8.04
CA LEU A 225 9.16 18.52 -9.29
C LEU A 225 8.36 19.81 -9.09
N THR A 226 7.51 19.85 -8.06
CA THR A 226 6.54 20.94 -7.86
C THR A 226 6.91 21.90 -6.75
N THR A 227 7.82 21.51 -5.84
CA THR A 227 8.14 22.20 -4.58
C THR A 227 6.95 22.40 -3.63
N ASP A 228 5.82 21.68 -3.85
CA ASP A 228 4.64 21.80 -3.03
C ASP A 228 4.84 21.12 -1.66
N ASN A 229 4.66 21.89 -0.60
CA ASN A 229 4.83 21.44 0.79
C ASN A 229 3.84 20.33 1.20
N PHE A 230 2.71 20.19 0.51
CA PHE A 230 1.80 19.07 0.72
C PHE A 230 2.48 17.73 0.42
N TYR A 231 3.18 17.62 -0.72
CA TYR A 231 3.89 16.39 -1.09
C TYR A 231 5.08 16.10 -0.17
N PHE A 232 5.74 17.14 0.33
CA PHE A 232 6.75 16.99 1.37
C PHE A 232 6.15 16.40 2.66
N THR A 233 5.04 16.99 3.13
CA THR A 233 4.39 16.58 4.39
C THR A 233 3.90 15.13 4.32
N ILE A 234 3.24 14.73 3.23
CA ILE A 234 2.81 13.33 3.08
C ILE A 234 4.01 12.37 3.02
N SER A 235 5.12 12.80 2.40
CA SER A 235 6.37 12.02 2.37
C SER A 235 6.95 11.77 3.76
N LEU A 236 6.85 12.74 4.69
CA LEU A 236 7.29 12.56 6.08
C LEU A 236 6.45 11.49 6.81
N GLY A 237 5.13 11.52 6.64
CA GLY A 237 4.23 10.50 7.19
C GLY A 237 4.52 9.11 6.60
N LEU A 238 4.71 9.04 5.28
CA LEU A 238 5.05 7.81 4.56
C LEU A 238 6.42 7.25 4.95
N LEU A 239 7.44 8.09 5.14
CA LEU A 239 8.76 7.67 5.60
C LEU A 239 8.68 7.04 7.00
N SER A 240 7.96 7.68 7.91
CA SER A 240 7.73 7.16 9.25
C SER A 240 7.01 5.81 9.21
N PHE A 241 5.95 5.70 8.42
CA PHE A 241 5.23 4.45 8.23
C PHE A 241 6.12 3.37 7.60
N PHE A 242 6.84 3.68 6.52
CA PHE A 242 7.73 2.76 5.83
C PHE A 242 8.76 2.14 6.79
N LEU A 243 9.42 2.97 7.59
CA LEU A 243 10.41 2.50 8.57
C LEU A 243 9.79 1.56 9.60
N ILE A 244 8.64 1.92 10.17
CA ILE A 244 7.95 1.09 11.17
C ILE A 244 7.46 -0.22 10.54
N ASN A 245 6.85 -0.14 9.37
CA ASN A 245 6.33 -1.31 8.66
C ASN A 245 7.45 -2.29 8.30
N VAL A 246 8.57 -1.81 7.72
CA VAL A 246 9.71 -2.64 7.33
C VAL A 246 10.42 -3.26 8.55
N LEU A 247 10.65 -2.47 9.60
CA LEU A 247 11.41 -2.93 10.77
C LEU A 247 10.61 -3.86 11.68
N THR A 248 9.29 -3.73 11.70
CA THR A 248 8.47 -4.43 12.70
C THR A 248 7.45 -5.40 12.11
N GLY A 249 6.92 -5.12 10.93
CA GLY A 249 5.83 -5.86 10.30
C GLY A 249 4.55 -5.90 11.12
N ARG A 250 4.32 -4.92 12.02
CA ARG A 250 3.18 -4.92 12.97
C ARG A 250 2.04 -3.99 12.58
N ILE A 251 2.29 -3.15 11.60
CA ILE A 251 1.29 -2.25 11.04
C ILE A 251 1.40 -2.30 9.53
N ILE A 252 0.28 -2.48 8.86
CA ILE A 252 0.15 -2.43 7.40
C ILE A 252 -0.70 -1.23 7.01
N MET A 253 -0.65 -0.84 5.76
CA MET A 253 -1.34 0.35 5.25
C MET A 253 -2.85 0.25 5.46
N GLY A 254 -3.42 -0.95 5.24
CA GLY A 254 -4.85 -1.21 5.25
C GLY A 254 -5.55 -0.70 3.99
N ASP A 255 -6.79 -1.15 3.80
CA ASP A 255 -7.56 -0.78 2.61
C ASP A 255 -7.88 0.73 2.59
N PHE A 256 -8.04 1.37 3.78
CA PHE A 256 -8.13 2.84 3.87
C PHE A 256 -6.96 3.53 3.20
N GLY A 257 -5.74 3.16 3.58
CA GLY A 257 -4.53 3.78 3.05
C GLY A 257 -4.25 3.39 1.61
N ALA A 258 -4.46 2.12 1.26
CA ALA A 258 -4.23 1.62 -0.08
C ALA A 258 -5.14 2.31 -1.12
N TYR A 259 -6.43 2.45 -0.84
CA TYR A 259 -7.37 3.14 -1.73
C TYR A 259 -7.10 4.64 -1.80
N GLY A 260 -6.93 5.30 -0.64
CA GLY A 260 -6.71 6.74 -0.58
C GLY A 260 -5.41 7.18 -1.25
N LEU A 261 -4.29 6.50 -0.94
CA LEU A 261 -2.98 6.83 -1.52
C LEU A 261 -2.91 6.47 -3.00
N SER A 262 -3.50 5.34 -3.43
CA SER A 262 -3.54 5.00 -4.86
C SER A 262 -4.35 6.00 -5.65
N ALA A 263 -5.50 6.44 -5.13
CA ALA A 263 -6.30 7.48 -5.77
C ALA A 263 -5.52 8.80 -5.87
N LEU A 264 -4.85 9.18 -4.78
CA LEU A 264 -4.05 10.39 -4.75
C LEU A 264 -2.86 10.31 -5.73
N ILE A 265 -2.15 9.17 -5.79
CA ILE A 265 -1.06 8.95 -6.75
C ILE A 265 -1.57 9.05 -8.20
N ALA A 266 -2.71 8.44 -8.52
CA ALA A 266 -3.25 8.50 -9.87
C ALA A 266 -3.62 9.93 -10.28
N LEU A 267 -4.30 10.67 -9.40
CA LEU A 267 -4.74 12.05 -9.68
C LEU A 267 -3.55 13.04 -9.70
N VAL A 268 -2.59 12.93 -8.76
CA VAL A 268 -1.33 13.70 -8.79
C VAL A 268 -0.52 13.34 -10.04
N GLY A 269 -0.48 12.05 -10.41
CA GLY A 269 0.21 11.60 -11.61
C GLY A 269 -0.36 12.26 -12.88
N PHE A 270 -1.68 12.38 -12.98
CA PHE A 270 -2.33 13.11 -14.08
C PHE A 270 -1.99 14.60 -14.04
N ASP A 271 -2.03 15.22 -12.85
CA ASP A 271 -1.74 16.64 -12.69
C ASP A 271 -0.31 17.00 -13.08
N ILE A 272 0.70 16.27 -12.58
CA ILE A 272 2.12 16.53 -12.93
C ILE A 272 2.44 16.19 -14.39
N PHE A 273 1.69 15.23 -14.99
CA PHE A 273 1.74 14.97 -16.43
C PHE A 273 1.16 16.13 -17.22
N ASP A 274 -0.02 16.62 -16.82
CA ASP A 274 -0.73 17.72 -17.51
C ASP A 274 0.02 19.06 -17.41
N GLN A 275 0.81 19.25 -16.35
CA GLN A 275 1.76 20.36 -16.22
C GLN A 275 3.02 20.20 -17.08
N GLY A 276 3.18 19.08 -17.78
CA GLY A 276 4.37 18.78 -18.58
C GLY A 276 5.66 18.55 -17.76
N LEU A 277 5.51 18.30 -16.47
CA LEU A 277 6.68 18.06 -15.58
C LEU A 277 7.27 16.68 -15.78
N VAL A 278 6.45 15.71 -16.15
CA VAL A 278 6.84 14.32 -16.43
C VAL A 278 6.02 13.76 -17.60
N GLY A 279 6.54 12.76 -18.28
CA GLY A 279 5.79 12.02 -19.27
C GLY A 279 5.30 10.66 -18.76
N LEU A 280 4.56 9.96 -19.62
CA LEU A 280 3.98 8.64 -19.30
C LEU A 280 5.06 7.59 -19.02
N GLY A 281 6.20 7.65 -19.72
CA GLY A 281 7.31 6.74 -19.52
C GLY A 281 7.89 6.82 -18.10
N PHE A 282 8.05 8.03 -17.57
CA PHE A 282 8.50 8.25 -16.20
C PHE A 282 7.51 7.68 -15.18
N LEU A 283 6.23 8.00 -15.31
CA LEU A 283 5.18 7.48 -14.42
C LEU A 283 5.10 5.95 -14.48
N ALA A 284 5.15 5.36 -15.67
CA ALA A 284 5.16 3.92 -15.84
C ALA A 284 6.38 3.26 -15.19
N THR A 285 7.57 3.87 -15.30
CA THR A 285 8.79 3.38 -14.68
C THR A 285 8.70 3.44 -13.15
N LEU A 286 8.24 4.56 -12.59
CA LEU A 286 8.13 4.77 -11.15
C LEU A 286 7.08 3.85 -10.51
N LEU A 287 5.96 3.60 -11.20
CA LEU A 287 4.84 2.81 -10.75
C LEU A 287 4.82 1.40 -11.39
N SER A 288 5.98 0.91 -11.85
CA SER A 288 6.06 -0.29 -12.67
C SER A 288 5.48 -1.54 -12.01
N TYR A 289 5.78 -1.80 -10.73
CA TYR A 289 5.32 -3.02 -10.07
C TYR A 289 3.78 -3.13 -10.00
N PRO A 290 3.03 -2.17 -9.41
CA PRO A 290 1.58 -2.28 -9.37
C PRO A 290 0.96 -2.38 -10.78
N CYS A 291 1.48 -1.62 -11.76
CA CYS A 291 0.98 -1.67 -13.14
C CYS A 291 1.22 -3.04 -13.80
N VAL A 292 2.43 -3.58 -13.69
CA VAL A 292 2.75 -4.88 -14.29
C VAL A 292 1.99 -6.01 -13.61
N GLU A 293 1.90 -5.97 -12.28
CA GLU A 293 1.26 -7.05 -11.51
C GLU A 293 -0.25 -7.14 -11.82
N ILE A 294 -0.97 -6.02 -11.88
CA ILE A 294 -2.40 -6.05 -12.18
C ILE A 294 -2.66 -6.54 -13.62
N ILE A 295 -1.87 -6.07 -14.59
CA ILE A 295 -1.99 -6.51 -15.99
C ILE A 295 -1.71 -8.01 -16.08
N ARG A 296 -0.62 -8.48 -15.45
CA ARG A 296 -0.26 -9.90 -15.42
C ARG A 296 -1.38 -10.78 -14.90
N ILE A 297 -1.93 -10.42 -13.73
CA ILE A 297 -3.01 -11.19 -13.10
C ILE A 297 -4.25 -11.20 -14.00
N PHE A 298 -4.61 -10.06 -14.55
CA PHE A 298 -5.75 -9.92 -15.46
C PHE A 298 -5.60 -10.85 -16.68
N LEU A 299 -4.43 -10.80 -17.35
CA LEU A 299 -4.14 -11.64 -18.50
C LEU A 299 -4.13 -13.14 -18.16
N VAL A 300 -3.53 -13.52 -17.04
CA VAL A 300 -3.50 -14.94 -16.60
C VAL A 300 -4.91 -15.45 -16.30
N ARG A 301 -5.76 -14.67 -15.65
CA ARG A 301 -7.14 -15.08 -15.33
C ARG A 301 -7.98 -15.21 -16.59
N ILE A 302 -7.92 -14.25 -17.51
CA ILE A 302 -8.61 -14.35 -18.81
C ILE A 302 -8.12 -15.59 -19.58
N GLY A 303 -6.82 -15.84 -19.63
CA GLY A 303 -6.26 -17.00 -20.31
C GLY A 303 -6.71 -18.34 -19.72
N LYS A 304 -7.07 -18.37 -18.44
CA LYS A 304 -7.64 -19.55 -17.75
C LYS A 304 -9.17 -19.63 -17.80
N GLY A 305 -9.84 -18.63 -18.38
CA GLY A 305 -11.31 -18.54 -18.34
C GLY A 305 -11.86 -18.23 -16.94
N GLU A 306 -11.05 -17.70 -16.04
CA GLU A 306 -11.44 -17.34 -14.68
C GLU A 306 -11.91 -15.88 -14.61
N SER A 307 -12.75 -15.57 -13.61
CA SER A 307 -13.17 -14.18 -13.36
C SER A 307 -11.95 -13.32 -13.00
N PRO A 308 -11.73 -12.17 -13.66
CA PRO A 308 -10.67 -11.21 -13.32
C PRO A 308 -10.71 -10.72 -11.87
N PHE A 309 -11.89 -10.78 -11.23
CA PHE A 309 -12.14 -10.29 -9.87
C PHE A 309 -11.99 -11.36 -8.78
N ARG A 310 -11.62 -12.57 -9.14
CA ARG A 310 -11.39 -13.64 -8.14
C ARG A 310 -10.16 -13.32 -7.30
N ALA A 311 -10.31 -13.37 -5.98
CA ALA A 311 -9.15 -13.29 -5.08
C ALA A 311 -8.28 -14.55 -5.19
N ASP A 312 -6.96 -14.39 -5.29
CA ASP A 312 -5.98 -15.48 -5.22
C ASP A 312 -4.69 -15.02 -4.51
N ASN A 313 -3.84 -15.98 -4.15
CA ASN A 313 -2.56 -15.74 -3.49
C ASN A 313 -1.36 -15.92 -4.45
N GLN A 314 -1.58 -15.87 -5.78
CA GLN A 314 -0.52 -16.07 -6.78
C GLN A 314 0.15 -14.76 -7.20
N HIS A 315 0.19 -13.78 -6.31
CA HIS A 315 0.91 -12.54 -6.53
C HIS A 315 2.42 -12.78 -6.55
N SER A 316 3.14 -12.02 -7.39
CA SER A 316 4.59 -12.14 -7.52
C SER A 316 5.32 -11.92 -6.19
N HIS A 317 4.85 -10.98 -5.35
CA HIS A 317 5.43 -10.76 -4.02
C HIS A 317 5.20 -11.95 -3.07
N ASN A 318 4.07 -12.68 -3.16
CA ASN A 318 3.82 -13.86 -2.35
C ASN A 318 4.81 -15.00 -2.70
N LEU A 319 5.03 -15.23 -3.99
CA LEU A 319 5.98 -16.24 -4.47
C LEU A 319 7.43 -15.89 -4.08
N LEU A 320 7.80 -14.62 -4.21
CA LEU A 320 9.14 -14.16 -3.83
C LEU A 320 9.35 -14.23 -2.31
N ASN A 321 8.31 -13.94 -1.51
CA ASN A 321 8.38 -14.10 -0.06
C ASN A 321 8.54 -15.57 0.36
N GLU A 322 7.89 -16.49 -0.31
CA GLU A 322 8.07 -17.92 -0.09
C GLU A 322 9.54 -18.33 -0.36
N TYR A 323 10.13 -17.81 -1.44
CA TYR A 323 11.54 -18.02 -1.75
C TYR A 323 12.46 -17.47 -0.65
N PHE A 324 12.28 -16.19 -0.24
CA PHE A 324 13.09 -15.61 0.84
C PHE A 324 12.88 -16.28 2.20
N SER A 325 11.68 -16.77 2.48
CA SER A 325 11.39 -17.50 3.73
C SER A 325 12.16 -18.82 3.84
N ASN A 326 12.64 -19.38 2.74
CA ASN A 326 13.55 -20.53 2.72
C ASN A 326 15.02 -20.13 2.94
N LEU A 327 15.38 -18.87 2.70
CA LEU A 327 16.76 -18.38 2.85
C LEU A 327 17.02 -17.79 4.25
N VAL A 328 16.01 -17.15 4.85
CA VAL A 328 16.17 -16.46 6.14
C VAL A 328 15.24 -17.03 7.20
N LYS A 329 15.73 -17.16 8.45
CA LYS A 329 14.95 -17.74 9.57
C LYS A 329 13.79 -16.84 10.02
N SER A 330 13.94 -15.53 9.88
CA SER A 330 12.92 -14.57 10.31
C SER A 330 11.92 -14.32 9.19
N LYS A 331 10.68 -14.73 9.40
CA LYS A 331 9.59 -14.51 8.45
C LYS A 331 9.29 -13.00 8.24
N THR A 332 9.42 -12.18 9.27
CA THR A 332 9.29 -10.71 9.15
C THR A 332 10.39 -10.15 8.25
N LEU A 333 11.63 -10.62 8.41
CA LEU A 333 12.75 -10.21 7.57
C LEU A 333 12.52 -10.67 6.11
N ALA A 334 12.07 -11.90 5.88
CA ALA A 334 11.73 -12.39 4.53
C ALA A 334 10.67 -11.50 3.85
N ASN A 335 9.61 -11.15 4.58
CA ASN A 335 8.56 -10.26 4.09
C ASN A 335 9.11 -8.86 3.77
N SER A 336 9.92 -8.28 4.65
CA SER A 336 10.51 -6.96 4.43
C SER A 336 11.55 -6.95 3.30
N LEU A 337 12.37 -8.00 3.17
CA LEU A 337 13.27 -8.17 2.03
C LEU A 337 12.48 -8.25 0.70
N THR A 338 11.37 -8.99 0.70
CA THR A 338 10.48 -9.08 -0.47
C THR A 338 9.97 -7.70 -0.86
N GLY A 339 9.32 -6.99 0.05
CA GLY A 339 8.71 -5.71 -0.27
C GLY A 339 9.72 -4.65 -0.65
N VAL A 340 10.81 -4.50 0.13
CA VAL A 340 11.85 -3.50 -0.14
C VAL A 340 12.58 -3.76 -1.45
N SER A 341 12.90 -5.02 -1.78
CA SER A 341 13.60 -5.33 -3.03
C SER A 341 12.73 -5.04 -4.27
N ILE A 342 11.45 -5.39 -4.23
CA ILE A 342 10.52 -5.07 -5.32
C ILE A 342 10.32 -3.56 -5.43
N ALA A 343 10.08 -2.86 -4.32
CA ALA A 343 9.92 -1.41 -4.31
C ALA A 343 11.17 -0.73 -4.86
N ALA A 344 12.36 -1.08 -4.37
CA ALA A 344 13.61 -0.50 -4.84
C ALA A 344 13.81 -0.72 -6.35
N PHE A 345 13.59 -1.93 -6.86
CA PHE A 345 13.69 -2.21 -8.30
C PHE A 345 12.65 -1.42 -9.11
N SER A 346 11.45 -1.21 -8.57
CA SER A 346 10.40 -0.39 -9.21
C SER A 346 10.80 1.09 -9.28
N VAL A 347 11.25 1.68 -8.18
CA VAL A 347 11.35 3.14 -8.06
C VAL A 347 12.74 3.70 -8.38
N MET A 348 13.82 2.97 -8.06
CA MET A 348 15.19 3.50 -8.16
C MET A 348 15.56 3.98 -9.57
N PRO A 349 15.20 3.29 -10.68
CA PRO A 349 15.51 3.78 -12.00
C PRO A 349 14.89 5.15 -12.30
N ALA A 350 13.61 5.34 -11.96
CA ALA A 350 12.93 6.62 -12.14
C ALA A 350 13.56 7.73 -11.29
N VAL A 351 13.87 7.43 -10.02
CA VAL A 351 14.53 8.37 -9.10
C VAL A 351 15.92 8.77 -9.64
N VAL A 352 16.72 7.83 -10.13
CA VAL A 352 18.03 8.11 -10.72
C VAL A 352 17.90 9.02 -11.95
N ILE A 353 16.92 8.73 -12.84
CA ILE A 353 16.66 9.56 -14.02
C ILE A 353 16.25 10.98 -13.61
N LEU A 354 15.40 11.12 -12.60
CA LEU A 354 14.93 12.41 -12.09
C LEU A 354 16.08 13.28 -11.56
N PHE A 355 17.05 12.69 -10.84
CA PHE A 355 18.18 13.41 -10.29
C PHE A 355 19.34 13.61 -11.28
N GLN A 356 19.32 13.00 -12.45
CA GLN A 356 20.24 13.31 -13.50
C GLN A 356 19.89 14.70 -14.08
N LYS A 357 20.83 15.64 -14.01
CA LYS A 357 20.66 17.01 -14.51
C LYS A 357 20.40 17.00 -16.02
N GLY A 358 19.17 16.98 -16.44
CA GLY A 358 18.75 16.98 -17.84
C GLY A 358 17.23 16.90 -17.95
N GLN A 359 16.70 17.16 -19.15
CA GLN A 359 15.29 16.88 -19.42
C GLN A 359 15.03 15.37 -19.23
N LEU A 360 13.92 15.03 -18.57
CA LEU A 360 13.47 13.65 -18.45
C LEU A 360 13.38 13.04 -19.85
N ASN A 361 14.21 12.04 -20.13
CA ASN A 361 14.24 11.39 -21.42
C ASN A 361 13.15 10.30 -21.42
N GLU A 362 11.99 10.61 -22.00
CA GLU A 362 10.83 9.70 -22.05
C GLU A 362 11.13 8.40 -22.79
N MET A 363 11.97 8.43 -23.83
CA MET A 363 12.38 7.20 -24.50
C MET A 363 13.21 6.29 -23.60
N LEU A 364 14.12 6.86 -22.80
CA LEU A 364 14.89 6.12 -21.81
C LEU A 364 13.97 5.55 -20.73
N CYS A 365 13.03 6.34 -20.21
CA CYS A 365 12.03 5.87 -19.25
C CYS A 365 11.22 4.70 -19.80
N GLY A 366 10.74 4.81 -21.05
CA GLY A 366 10.00 3.73 -21.71
C GLY A 366 10.82 2.44 -21.88
N LEU A 367 12.11 2.57 -22.24
CA LEU A 367 13.02 1.42 -22.32
C LEU A 367 13.25 0.75 -20.95
N VAL A 368 13.46 1.56 -19.93
CA VAL A 368 13.64 1.08 -18.54
C VAL A 368 12.37 0.39 -18.06
N PHE A 369 11.20 0.96 -18.31
CA PHE A 369 9.92 0.29 -18.00
C PHE A 369 9.78 -1.06 -18.71
N GLY A 370 10.15 -1.13 -19.99
CA GLY A 370 10.16 -2.40 -20.74
C GLY A 370 11.07 -3.46 -20.08
N VAL A 371 12.25 -3.06 -19.62
CA VAL A 371 13.16 -3.95 -18.86
C VAL A 371 12.54 -4.37 -17.53
N GLN A 372 11.91 -3.45 -16.80
CA GLN A 372 11.22 -3.78 -15.55
C GLN A 372 10.09 -4.81 -15.77
N CYS A 373 9.29 -4.64 -16.83
CA CYS A 373 8.25 -5.61 -17.20
C CYS A 373 8.84 -7.01 -17.42
N LEU A 374 9.93 -7.12 -18.20
CA LEU A 374 10.58 -8.39 -18.47
C LEU A 374 11.12 -9.04 -17.19
N VAL A 375 11.77 -8.26 -16.32
CA VAL A 375 12.32 -8.76 -15.05
C VAL A 375 11.21 -9.23 -14.11
N PHE A 376 10.12 -8.48 -13.96
CA PHE A 376 9.00 -8.91 -13.10
C PHE A 376 8.35 -10.21 -13.60
N VAL A 377 8.15 -10.35 -14.90
CA VAL A 377 7.63 -11.60 -15.50
C VAL A 377 8.60 -12.75 -15.29
N LEU A 378 9.91 -12.51 -15.47
CA LEU A 378 10.93 -13.52 -15.24
C LEU A 378 10.99 -13.98 -13.79
N VAL A 379 11.02 -13.03 -12.83
CA VAL A 379 11.02 -13.32 -11.39
C VAL A 379 9.78 -14.14 -11.01
N HIS A 380 8.60 -13.73 -11.48
CA HIS A 380 7.37 -14.49 -11.26
C HIS A 380 7.48 -15.95 -11.78
N THR A 381 7.96 -16.10 -13.00
CA THR A 381 8.09 -17.44 -13.65
C THR A 381 9.06 -18.33 -12.90
N VAL A 382 10.22 -17.80 -12.52
CA VAL A 382 11.26 -18.55 -11.80
C VAL A 382 10.78 -18.94 -10.40
N THR A 383 10.18 -18.01 -9.65
CA THR A 383 9.68 -18.30 -8.29
C THR A 383 8.51 -19.28 -8.29
N ASN A 384 7.64 -19.21 -9.30
CA ASN A 384 6.54 -20.16 -9.46
C ASN A 384 7.06 -21.59 -9.81
N ALA A 385 8.06 -21.70 -10.69
CA ALA A 385 8.71 -22.96 -10.99
C ALA A 385 9.46 -23.56 -9.79
N PHE A 386 10.06 -22.72 -8.95
CA PHE A 386 10.69 -23.14 -7.69
C PHE A 386 9.65 -23.73 -6.72
N LYS A 387 8.51 -23.07 -6.56
CA LYS A 387 7.41 -23.55 -5.72
C LYS A 387 6.89 -24.92 -6.18
N SER A 388 6.65 -25.12 -7.47
CA SER A 388 6.16 -26.40 -7.98
C SER A 388 7.12 -27.56 -7.70
N LYS A 389 8.43 -27.36 -7.88
CA LYS A 389 9.45 -28.38 -7.58
C LYS A 389 9.49 -28.78 -6.11
N HIS A 390 9.33 -27.83 -5.20
CA HIS A 390 9.28 -28.12 -3.77
C HIS A 390 8.02 -28.89 -3.37
N GLN A 391 6.85 -28.56 -3.92
CA GLN A 391 5.64 -29.32 -3.68
C GLN A 391 5.72 -30.77 -4.16
N ASP A 392 6.29 -31.00 -5.33
CA ASP A 392 6.49 -32.36 -5.89
C ASP A 392 7.49 -33.20 -5.07
N ALA A 393 8.47 -32.56 -4.40
CA ALA A 393 9.43 -33.23 -3.54
C ALA A 393 8.83 -33.70 -2.19
N PHE A 394 7.76 -33.05 -1.70
CA PHE A 394 7.06 -33.44 -0.48
C PHE A 394 5.94 -34.47 -0.72
N THR A 395 5.51 -34.66 -1.96
CA THR A 395 4.47 -35.63 -2.33
C THR A 395 5.02 -36.98 -2.80
N ARG A 396 6.33 -37.10 -2.92
CA ARG A 396 7.08 -38.36 -3.16
C ARG A 396 7.76 -38.85 -1.90
#